data_7feaec28479999e4e88530cea1e6b30d
#
_entry.id   7feaec28479999e4e88530cea1e6b30d
#
_cell.length_a   1.000
_cell.length_b   1.000
_cell.length_c   1.000
_cell.angle_alpha   90.00
_cell.angle_beta   90.00
_cell.angle_gamma   90.00
#
_symmetry.space_group_name_H-M   'P 1'
#
loop_
_entity.id
_entity.type
_entity.pdbx_description
1 polymer ?
#
loop_
_entity_poly.entity_id
_entity_poly.type
_entity_poly.pdbx_seq_one_letter_code
_entity_poly.pdbx_strand_id
1 'polypeptide(L)'
;MTTLPRHVQVVIIGGGIAGCSTAYHLAQLGYKDVLLLERHQLTSGSTWHAAGLVGQLRSQAGITQLLGNSVALYDRLEAETGLSTGWKMNGGLRLACNQSRMTEIARQATTARSFGLEMHLLTPSEAKDLWPLMDVSDVLGAAFLPSDGQASPSDITQALAKGARNHGVTILENIQVTGVRAENGRVTGIDTSSGPVDCEILVNCAGQWAREVGQLAGVNVPLVSVQHQYLITETIDGVTSDLPTLRDPDRLTYFKEEVGGLVMGGYEPNPVGWAQAGFPEKFAFSLLDSDWDHFEQLMVQ
;
A
#
# COMPACT_ATOMS: atom_id res chain seq x y z
N MET A 1 -18.92 19.72 15.67
CA MET A 1 -18.51 18.32 15.96
C MET A 1 -19.51 17.42 15.26
N THR A 2 -19.06 16.59 14.35
CA THR A 2 -19.94 15.62 13.67
C THR A 2 -20.32 14.56 14.70
N THR A 3 -21.61 14.41 14.97
CA THR A 3 -22.12 13.44 15.95
C THR A 3 -22.12 12.05 15.32
N LEU A 4 -21.82 11.02 16.14
CA LEU A 4 -21.91 9.62 15.73
C LEU A 4 -23.37 9.31 15.34
N PRO A 5 -23.63 8.78 14.11
CA PRO A 5 -24.99 8.40 13.71
C PRO A 5 -25.48 7.19 14.51
N ARG A 6 -26.80 7.10 14.72
CA ARG A 6 -27.37 5.94 15.40
C ARG A 6 -27.46 4.69 14.54
N HIS A 7 -27.63 4.87 13.24
CA HIS A 7 -27.74 3.81 12.24
C HIS A 7 -27.07 4.25 10.95
N VAL A 8 -26.41 3.31 10.27
CA VAL A 8 -25.91 3.44 8.90
C VAL A 8 -26.02 2.11 8.17
N GLN A 9 -26.06 2.14 6.84
CA GLN A 9 -26.08 0.90 6.07
C GLN A 9 -24.73 0.17 6.15
N VAL A 10 -23.63 0.89 5.96
CA VAL A 10 -22.28 0.30 5.93
C VAL A 10 -21.35 1.00 6.92
N VAL A 11 -20.72 0.22 7.79
CA VAL A 11 -19.59 0.66 8.61
C VAL A 11 -18.30 0.08 8.05
N ILE A 12 -17.27 0.94 7.89
CA ILE A 12 -15.91 0.55 7.52
C ILE A 12 -15.00 0.81 8.72
N ILE A 13 -14.26 -0.18 9.17
CA ILE A 13 -13.29 -0.06 10.28
C ILE A 13 -11.88 0.06 9.73
N GLY A 14 -11.23 1.19 9.99
CA GLY A 14 -9.85 1.49 9.62
C GLY A 14 -9.73 2.58 8.56
N GLY A 15 -8.99 3.64 8.89
CA GLY A 15 -8.73 4.82 8.06
C GLY A 15 -7.41 4.76 7.28
N GLY A 16 -6.90 3.56 7.02
CA GLY A 16 -5.80 3.33 6.09
C GLY A 16 -6.25 3.35 4.63
N ILE A 17 -5.32 3.10 3.71
CA ILE A 17 -5.60 3.14 2.28
C ILE A 17 -6.72 2.18 1.86
N ALA A 18 -6.81 0.99 2.46
CA ALA A 18 -7.84 0.01 2.14
C ALA A 18 -9.23 0.52 2.53
N GLY A 19 -9.39 1.09 3.74
CA GLY A 19 -10.68 1.62 4.19
C GLY A 19 -11.10 2.87 3.42
N CYS A 20 -10.19 3.81 3.19
CA CYS A 20 -10.49 5.02 2.42
C CYS A 20 -10.82 4.70 0.95
N SER A 21 -10.13 3.73 0.34
CA SER A 21 -10.44 3.24 -1.01
C SER A 21 -11.82 2.56 -1.05
N THR A 22 -12.13 1.71 -0.06
CA THR A 22 -13.44 1.06 0.05
C THR A 22 -14.56 2.11 0.17
N ALA A 23 -14.38 3.09 1.04
CA ALA A 23 -15.34 4.20 1.23
C ALA A 23 -15.57 5.00 -0.06
N TYR A 24 -14.48 5.35 -0.76
CA TYR A 24 -14.53 6.07 -2.03
C TYR A 24 -15.30 5.29 -3.09
N HIS A 25 -14.97 4.01 -3.29
CA HIS A 25 -15.60 3.20 -4.33
C HIS A 25 -17.07 2.85 -4.00
N LEU A 26 -17.40 2.58 -2.74
CA LEU A 26 -18.80 2.40 -2.34
C LEU A 26 -19.64 3.64 -2.65
N ALA A 27 -19.10 4.83 -2.35
CA ALA A 27 -19.78 6.08 -2.66
C ALA A 27 -19.98 6.28 -4.17
N GLN A 28 -18.98 5.95 -4.98
CA GLN A 28 -19.11 5.97 -6.45
C GLN A 28 -20.14 4.97 -6.97
N LEU A 29 -20.29 3.82 -6.32
CA LEU A 29 -21.33 2.81 -6.62
C LEU A 29 -22.73 3.22 -6.16
N GLY A 30 -22.87 4.39 -5.51
CA GLY A 30 -24.17 4.94 -5.09
C GLY A 30 -24.56 4.65 -3.64
N TYR A 31 -23.69 4.01 -2.85
CA TYR A 31 -23.90 3.88 -1.41
C TYR A 31 -23.68 5.26 -0.75
N LYS A 32 -24.72 5.78 -0.09
CA LYS A 32 -24.68 7.11 0.54
C LYS A 32 -24.61 7.06 2.07
N ASP A 33 -25.11 5.97 2.64
CA ASP A 33 -25.16 5.79 4.09
C ASP A 33 -23.98 4.92 4.55
N VAL A 34 -22.77 5.51 4.44
CA VAL A 34 -21.50 4.86 4.75
C VAL A 34 -20.77 5.66 5.84
N LEU A 35 -20.32 4.96 6.87
CA LEU A 35 -19.52 5.48 7.97
C LEU A 35 -18.17 4.79 8.00
N LEU A 36 -17.07 5.54 7.89
CA LEU A 36 -15.74 5.06 8.17
C LEU A 36 -15.28 5.53 9.54
N LEU A 37 -14.80 4.60 10.36
CA LEU A 37 -14.27 4.86 11.70
C LEU A 37 -12.77 4.55 11.74
N GLU A 38 -11.99 5.51 12.22
CA GLU A 38 -10.57 5.36 12.50
C GLU A 38 -10.30 5.62 13.99
N ARG A 39 -9.56 4.71 14.62
CA ARG A 39 -9.27 4.78 16.07
C ARG A 39 -8.34 5.92 16.44
N HIS A 40 -7.49 6.37 15.52
CA HIS A 40 -6.58 7.49 15.67
C HIS A 40 -6.81 8.52 14.55
N GLN A 41 -5.81 8.74 13.70
CA GLN A 41 -5.89 9.59 12.52
C GLN A 41 -5.80 8.75 11.26
N LEU A 42 -6.34 9.25 10.15
CA LEU A 42 -6.18 8.61 8.86
C LEU A 42 -4.70 8.37 8.58
N THR A 43 -4.38 7.24 7.96
CA THR A 43 -3.03 6.80 7.59
C THR A 43 -2.12 6.32 8.72
N SER A 44 -2.48 6.52 9.98
CA SER A 44 -1.59 6.34 11.15
C SER A 44 -1.07 4.92 11.41
N GLY A 45 -1.62 3.92 10.72
CA GLY A 45 -1.15 2.52 10.76
C GLY A 45 -0.07 2.23 9.71
N SER A 46 -0.16 1.07 9.04
CA SER A 46 0.83 0.63 8.03
C SER A 46 0.89 1.52 6.78
N THR A 47 -0.12 2.34 6.51
CA THR A 47 -0.20 3.14 5.28
C THR A 47 0.96 4.14 5.15
N TRP A 48 1.28 4.90 6.20
CA TRP A 48 2.34 5.90 6.14
C TRP A 48 3.75 5.30 6.10
N HIS A 49 3.89 4.02 6.49
CA HIS A 49 5.16 3.28 6.41
C HIS A 49 5.48 2.76 5.00
N ALA A 50 4.50 2.72 4.09
CA ALA A 50 4.72 2.12 2.78
C ALA A 50 5.67 2.98 1.93
N ALA A 51 6.64 2.33 1.25
CA ALA A 51 7.63 3.02 0.44
C ALA A 51 7.05 3.69 -0.83
N GLY A 52 5.85 3.30 -1.25
CA GLY A 52 5.13 3.97 -2.34
C GLY A 52 5.52 3.54 -3.76
N LEU A 53 6.20 2.41 -3.94
CA LEU A 53 6.45 1.86 -5.28
C LEU A 53 5.16 1.26 -5.85
N VAL A 54 4.74 1.73 -7.01
CA VAL A 54 3.53 1.29 -7.70
C VAL A 54 3.89 0.48 -8.94
N GLY A 55 3.57 -0.80 -8.93
CA GLY A 55 3.83 -1.71 -10.05
C GLY A 55 2.61 -2.54 -10.39
N GLN A 56 2.30 -2.69 -11.68
CA GLN A 56 1.04 -3.25 -12.17
C GLN A 56 1.12 -4.76 -12.42
N LEU A 57 2.17 -5.23 -13.08
CA LEU A 57 2.24 -6.62 -13.53
C LEU A 57 2.42 -7.61 -12.37
N ARG A 58 1.56 -8.63 -12.33
CA ARG A 58 1.64 -9.78 -11.42
C ARG A 58 1.39 -11.07 -12.20
N SER A 59 1.70 -12.21 -11.58
CA SER A 59 1.47 -13.54 -12.16
C SER A 59 -0.02 -13.88 -12.33
N GLN A 60 -0.90 -13.23 -11.59
CA GLN A 60 -2.35 -13.46 -11.63
C GLN A 60 -3.04 -12.33 -12.39
N ALA A 61 -3.87 -12.70 -13.36
CA ALA A 61 -4.62 -11.77 -14.21
C ALA A 61 -5.50 -10.80 -13.41
N GLY A 62 -6.29 -11.31 -12.47
CA GLY A 62 -7.17 -10.48 -11.66
C GLY A 62 -6.42 -9.44 -10.82
N ILE A 63 -5.25 -9.80 -10.29
CA ILE A 63 -4.42 -8.85 -9.54
C ILE A 63 -3.81 -7.80 -10.48
N THR A 64 -3.33 -8.20 -11.67
CA THR A 64 -2.82 -7.24 -12.66
C THR A 64 -3.89 -6.24 -13.09
N GLN A 65 -5.13 -6.70 -13.33
CA GLN A 65 -6.25 -5.81 -13.64
C GLN A 65 -6.58 -4.86 -12.49
N LEU A 66 -6.60 -5.36 -11.25
CA LEU A 66 -6.84 -4.53 -10.07
C LEU A 66 -5.78 -3.44 -9.91
N LEU A 67 -4.51 -3.78 -10.11
CA LEU A 67 -3.41 -2.82 -10.02
C LEU A 67 -3.44 -1.80 -11.18
N GLY A 68 -3.80 -2.23 -12.40
CA GLY A 68 -4.03 -1.32 -13.52
C GLY A 68 -5.15 -0.32 -13.26
N ASN A 69 -6.25 -0.76 -12.64
CA ASN A 69 -7.33 0.13 -12.19
C ASN A 69 -6.84 1.12 -11.11
N SER A 70 -5.92 0.69 -10.23
CA SER A 70 -5.34 1.57 -9.21
C SER A 70 -4.48 2.67 -9.85
N VAL A 71 -3.65 2.34 -10.85
CA VAL A 71 -2.86 3.32 -11.60
C VAL A 71 -3.77 4.33 -12.31
N ALA A 72 -4.79 3.86 -13.03
CA ALA A 72 -5.76 4.71 -13.68
C ALA A 72 -6.53 5.61 -12.68
N LEU A 73 -6.73 5.16 -11.45
CA LEU A 73 -7.32 5.97 -10.40
C LEU A 73 -6.35 7.06 -9.92
N TYR A 74 -5.09 6.73 -9.66
CA TYR A 74 -4.10 7.69 -9.16
C TYR A 74 -3.85 8.83 -10.15
N ASP A 75 -3.89 8.52 -11.45
CA ASP A 75 -3.73 9.50 -12.52
C ASP A 75 -4.82 10.58 -12.54
N ARG A 76 -6.05 10.25 -12.12
CA ARG A 76 -7.18 11.18 -12.09
C ARG A 76 -7.57 11.75 -10.73
N LEU A 77 -7.12 11.09 -9.64
CA LEU A 77 -7.61 11.35 -8.28
C LEU A 77 -7.30 12.78 -7.80
N GLU A 78 -6.16 13.34 -8.22
CA GLU A 78 -5.80 14.73 -7.91
C GLU A 78 -6.79 15.71 -8.57
N ALA A 79 -7.13 15.51 -9.83
CA ALA A 79 -8.11 16.34 -10.53
C ALA A 79 -9.51 16.24 -9.90
N GLU A 80 -9.91 15.06 -9.43
CA GLU A 80 -11.22 14.83 -8.80
C GLU A 80 -11.32 15.44 -7.39
N THR A 81 -10.23 15.47 -6.66
CA THR A 81 -10.24 15.83 -5.23
C THR A 81 -9.57 17.17 -4.93
N GLY A 82 -8.70 17.64 -5.82
CA GLY A 82 -7.86 18.81 -5.59
C GLY A 82 -6.77 18.59 -4.53
N LEU A 83 -6.44 17.32 -4.22
CA LEU A 83 -5.32 16.95 -3.34
C LEU A 83 -4.27 16.20 -4.14
N SER A 84 -3.01 16.61 -4.00
CA SER A 84 -1.91 15.87 -4.61
C SER A 84 -1.84 14.44 -4.06
N THR A 85 -1.50 13.50 -4.92
CA THR A 85 -1.32 12.09 -4.59
C THR A 85 0.17 11.71 -4.56
N GLY A 86 1.05 12.64 -4.97
CA GLY A 86 2.45 12.34 -5.21
C GLY A 86 2.67 11.29 -6.30
N TRP A 87 1.63 10.99 -7.12
CA TRP A 87 1.73 10.04 -8.21
C TRP A 87 2.64 10.57 -9.31
N LYS A 88 3.64 9.77 -9.67
CA LYS A 88 4.55 9.99 -10.80
C LYS A 88 4.63 8.70 -11.61
N MET A 89 4.28 8.78 -12.88
CA MET A 89 4.45 7.69 -13.85
C MET A 89 5.87 7.75 -14.42
N ASN A 90 6.87 7.47 -13.59
CA ASN A 90 8.29 7.51 -13.95
C ASN A 90 8.85 6.12 -14.27
N GLY A 91 8.00 5.10 -14.34
CA GLY A 91 8.36 3.74 -14.70
C GLY A 91 8.83 2.88 -13.54
N GLY A 92 8.94 1.58 -13.85
CA GLY A 92 9.48 0.57 -12.94
C GLY A 92 10.50 -0.30 -13.64
N LEU A 93 11.72 -0.33 -13.12
CA LEU A 93 12.82 -1.14 -13.61
C LEU A 93 12.97 -2.39 -12.73
N ARG A 94 13.14 -3.56 -13.36
CA ARG A 94 13.40 -4.83 -12.68
C ARG A 94 14.62 -5.49 -13.26
N LEU A 95 15.62 -5.78 -12.43
CA LEU A 95 16.86 -6.38 -12.83
C LEU A 95 16.78 -7.91 -12.95
N ALA A 96 17.67 -8.47 -13.74
CA ALA A 96 17.94 -9.89 -13.81
C ALA A 96 19.46 -10.11 -13.75
N CYS A 97 19.93 -10.70 -12.66
CA CYS A 97 21.34 -10.96 -12.41
C CYS A 97 21.72 -12.44 -12.68
N ASN A 98 20.76 -13.25 -13.12
CA ASN A 98 20.99 -14.64 -13.51
C ASN A 98 20.08 -15.07 -14.67
N GLN A 99 20.43 -16.19 -15.34
CA GLN A 99 19.70 -16.69 -16.51
C GLN A 99 18.26 -17.12 -16.21
N SER A 100 18.00 -17.62 -15.01
CA SER A 100 16.66 -18.01 -14.60
C SER A 100 15.74 -16.79 -14.53
N ARG A 101 16.23 -15.70 -13.95
CA ARG A 101 15.52 -14.41 -13.88
C ARG A 101 15.32 -13.79 -15.27
N MET A 102 16.33 -13.84 -16.15
CA MET A 102 16.16 -13.41 -17.53
C MET A 102 15.02 -14.18 -18.24
N THR A 103 14.95 -15.48 -18.04
CA THR A 103 13.86 -16.29 -18.59
C THR A 103 12.50 -15.90 -18.02
N GLU A 104 12.45 -15.60 -16.71
CA GLU A 104 11.23 -15.14 -16.05
C GLU A 104 10.76 -13.79 -16.60
N ILE A 105 11.64 -12.78 -16.67
CA ILE A 105 11.22 -11.45 -17.16
C ILE A 105 10.84 -11.49 -18.66
N ALA A 106 11.46 -12.34 -19.47
CA ALA A 106 11.06 -12.53 -20.86
C ALA A 106 9.63 -13.12 -20.97
N ARG A 107 9.27 -14.06 -20.10
CA ARG A 107 7.89 -14.57 -19.99
C ARG A 107 6.94 -13.48 -19.49
N GLN A 108 7.34 -12.69 -18.52
CA GLN A 108 6.54 -11.58 -17.99
C GLN A 108 6.27 -10.53 -19.07
N ALA A 109 7.24 -10.18 -19.91
CA ALA A 109 7.06 -9.27 -21.03
C ALA A 109 6.04 -9.80 -22.06
N THR A 110 6.03 -11.11 -22.30
CA THR A 110 4.99 -11.73 -23.13
C THR A 110 3.62 -11.68 -22.48
N THR A 111 3.55 -11.94 -21.18
CA THR A 111 2.30 -11.88 -20.40
C THR A 111 1.76 -10.44 -20.30
N ALA A 112 2.63 -9.45 -20.12
CA ALA A 112 2.25 -8.05 -20.05
C ALA A 112 1.44 -7.61 -21.26
N ARG A 113 1.82 -8.05 -22.47
CA ARG A 113 1.09 -7.75 -23.72
C ARG A 113 -0.36 -8.23 -23.69
N SER A 114 -0.63 -9.36 -23.04
CA SER A 114 -2.00 -9.89 -22.92
C SER A 114 -2.91 -9.03 -22.04
N PHE A 115 -2.32 -8.12 -21.24
CA PHE A 115 -3.02 -7.14 -20.40
C PHE A 115 -2.95 -5.72 -20.98
N GLY A 116 -2.40 -5.55 -22.19
CA GLY A 116 -2.21 -4.22 -22.79
C GLY A 116 -1.10 -3.40 -22.12
N LEU A 117 -0.23 -4.04 -21.34
CA LEU A 117 0.92 -3.38 -20.72
C LEU A 117 2.13 -3.47 -21.66
N GLU A 118 2.78 -2.33 -21.87
CA GLU A 118 4.02 -2.24 -22.63
C GLU A 118 5.20 -2.49 -21.67
N MET A 119 5.90 -3.61 -21.87
CA MET A 119 7.06 -4.00 -21.07
C MET A 119 8.25 -4.22 -22.01
N HIS A 120 9.30 -3.43 -21.79
CA HIS A 120 10.54 -3.48 -22.58
C HIS A 120 11.56 -4.38 -21.91
N LEU A 121 12.21 -5.23 -22.68
CA LEU A 121 13.42 -5.95 -22.25
C LEU A 121 14.62 -5.09 -22.62
N LEU A 122 15.49 -4.87 -21.67
CA LEU A 122 16.65 -3.98 -21.79
C LEU A 122 17.95 -4.76 -21.61
N THR A 123 18.97 -4.34 -22.35
CA THR A 123 20.37 -4.70 -22.10
C THR A 123 20.87 -4.04 -20.81
N PRO A 124 21.98 -4.51 -20.22
CA PRO A 124 22.57 -3.83 -19.05
C PRO A 124 22.89 -2.35 -19.29
N SER A 125 23.38 -2.01 -20.49
CA SER A 125 23.66 -0.62 -20.85
C SER A 125 22.41 0.25 -20.88
N GLU A 126 21.34 -0.21 -21.52
CA GLU A 126 20.05 0.51 -21.55
C GLU A 126 19.44 0.66 -20.15
N ALA A 127 19.61 -0.35 -19.28
CA ALA A 127 19.18 -0.25 -17.90
C ALA A 127 19.99 0.81 -17.12
N LYS A 128 21.31 0.90 -17.37
CA LYS A 128 22.16 1.92 -16.79
C LYS A 128 21.83 3.33 -17.29
N ASP A 129 21.39 3.49 -18.52
CA ASP A 129 20.94 4.78 -19.06
C ASP A 129 19.70 5.30 -18.30
N LEU A 130 18.82 4.40 -17.85
CA LEU A 130 17.66 4.73 -17.01
C LEU A 130 18.05 4.92 -15.52
N TRP A 131 19.11 4.26 -15.05
CA TRP A 131 19.58 4.31 -13.66
C TRP A 131 21.09 4.50 -13.60
N PRO A 132 21.61 5.73 -13.84
CA PRO A 132 23.05 5.98 -14.00
C PRO A 132 23.93 5.62 -12.80
N LEU A 133 23.35 5.63 -11.60
CA LEU A 133 24.06 5.30 -10.35
C LEU A 133 24.32 3.80 -10.16
N MET A 134 23.66 2.95 -10.95
CA MET A 134 23.73 1.50 -10.79
C MET A 134 25.03 0.93 -11.37
N ASP A 135 25.66 0.00 -10.66
CA ASP A 135 26.64 -0.91 -11.25
C ASP A 135 25.90 -2.04 -11.99
N VAL A 136 26.27 -2.29 -13.23
CA VAL A 136 25.68 -3.29 -14.09
C VAL A 136 26.61 -4.44 -14.44
N SER A 137 27.75 -4.56 -13.76
CA SER A 137 28.80 -5.54 -14.07
C SER A 137 28.33 -7.00 -13.97
N ASP A 138 27.33 -7.27 -13.17
CA ASP A 138 26.72 -8.58 -12.95
C ASP A 138 25.25 -8.66 -13.38
N VAL A 139 24.71 -7.61 -14.01
CA VAL A 139 23.37 -7.58 -14.57
C VAL A 139 23.37 -8.22 -15.97
N LEU A 140 22.53 -9.20 -16.19
CA LEU A 140 22.37 -9.85 -17.51
C LEU A 140 21.36 -9.11 -18.40
N GLY A 141 20.44 -8.37 -17.81
CA GLY A 141 19.42 -7.58 -18.46
C GLY A 141 18.40 -7.06 -17.49
N ALA A 142 17.41 -6.34 -18.00
CA ALA A 142 16.35 -5.78 -17.19
C ALA A 142 15.01 -5.79 -17.94
N ALA A 143 13.94 -5.54 -17.18
CA ALA A 143 12.63 -5.23 -17.74
C ALA A 143 12.19 -3.85 -17.25
N PHE A 144 11.65 -3.04 -18.14
CA PHE A 144 11.12 -1.71 -17.85
C PHE A 144 9.65 -1.62 -18.21
N LEU A 145 8.84 -1.17 -17.26
CA LEU A 145 7.41 -0.92 -17.44
C LEU A 145 7.16 0.59 -17.32
N PRO A 146 6.98 1.33 -18.43
CA PRO A 146 6.85 2.80 -18.39
C PRO A 146 5.66 3.30 -17.59
N SER A 147 4.57 2.52 -17.54
CA SER A 147 3.33 2.86 -16.83
C SER A 147 3.34 2.54 -15.34
N ASP A 148 4.41 1.93 -14.81
CA ASP A 148 4.66 1.84 -13.37
C ASP A 148 5.16 3.19 -12.84
N GLY A 149 5.31 3.32 -11.52
CA GLY A 149 5.81 4.56 -10.94
C GLY A 149 5.86 4.55 -9.43
N GLN A 150 5.73 5.73 -8.86
CA GLN A 150 5.72 5.93 -7.41
C GLN A 150 4.62 6.90 -6.99
N ALA A 151 4.23 6.83 -5.72
CA ALA A 151 3.22 7.70 -5.15
C ALA A 151 3.46 7.91 -3.65
N SER A 152 2.82 8.91 -3.07
CA SER A 152 2.76 9.08 -1.61
C SER A 152 1.56 8.30 -1.04
N PRO A 153 1.79 7.23 -0.27
CA PRO A 153 0.68 6.42 0.26
C PRO A 153 -0.26 7.21 1.17
N SER A 154 0.29 8.14 1.96
CA SER A 154 -0.52 9.01 2.83
C SER A 154 -1.36 9.98 2.03
N ASP A 155 -0.80 10.63 1.01
CA ASP A 155 -1.51 11.62 0.19
C ASP A 155 -2.61 10.96 -0.64
N ILE A 156 -2.35 9.79 -1.25
CA ILE A 156 -3.39 9.00 -1.92
C ILE A 156 -4.55 8.70 -0.96
N THR A 157 -4.23 8.28 0.27
CA THR A 157 -5.26 7.95 1.26
C THR A 157 -6.09 9.16 1.65
N GLN A 158 -5.47 10.32 1.84
CA GLN A 158 -6.16 11.59 2.10
C GLN A 158 -7.03 12.02 0.91
N ALA A 159 -6.52 11.86 -0.31
CA ALA A 159 -7.29 12.15 -1.53
C ALA A 159 -8.50 11.23 -1.66
N LEU A 160 -8.35 9.92 -1.43
CA LEU A 160 -9.46 8.96 -1.39
C LEU A 160 -10.50 9.31 -0.31
N ALA A 161 -10.03 9.66 0.90
CA ALA A 161 -10.91 10.07 1.99
C ALA A 161 -11.69 11.35 1.64
N LYS A 162 -11.04 12.32 1.00
CA LYS A 162 -11.70 13.55 0.51
C LYS A 162 -12.72 13.24 -0.57
N GLY A 163 -12.36 12.40 -1.55
CA GLY A 163 -13.28 11.94 -2.58
C GLY A 163 -14.51 11.24 -2.00
N ALA A 164 -14.32 10.35 -1.01
CA ALA A 164 -15.41 9.71 -0.30
C ALA A 164 -16.34 10.74 0.39
N ARG A 165 -15.75 11.73 1.11
CA ARG A 165 -16.51 12.82 1.75
C ARG A 165 -17.28 13.66 0.73
N ASN A 166 -16.69 13.96 -0.42
CA ASN A 166 -17.36 14.71 -1.49
C ASN A 166 -18.61 13.99 -2.01
N HIS A 167 -18.64 12.65 -1.90
CA HIS A 167 -19.78 11.81 -2.27
C HIS A 167 -20.69 11.46 -1.09
N GLY A 168 -20.51 12.08 0.09
CA GLY A 168 -21.42 11.98 1.22
C GLY A 168 -21.05 10.93 2.28
N VAL A 169 -19.89 10.28 2.19
CA VAL A 169 -19.40 9.37 3.24
C VAL A 169 -19.04 10.16 4.50
N THR A 170 -19.49 9.69 5.65
CA THR A 170 -19.05 10.19 6.95
C THR A 170 -17.77 9.48 7.36
N ILE A 171 -16.70 10.24 7.63
CA ILE A 171 -15.42 9.72 8.13
C ILE A 171 -15.12 10.37 9.46
N LEU A 172 -15.03 9.55 10.51
CA LEU A 172 -14.74 9.99 11.88
C LEU A 172 -13.45 9.37 12.38
N GLU A 173 -12.58 10.22 12.89
CA GLU A 173 -11.29 9.87 13.49
C GLU A 173 -11.38 9.89 15.01
N ASN A 174 -10.43 9.25 15.70
CA ASN A 174 -10.37 9.12 17.15
C ASN A 174 -11.59 8.38 17.75
N ILE A 175 -12.17 7.45 16.98
CA ILE A 175 -13.25 6.59 17.42
C ILE A 175 -12.85 5.13 17.25
N GLN A 176 -12.63 4.46 18.37
CA GLN A 176 -12.28 3.05 18.40
C GLN A 176 -13.55 2.18 18.42
N VAL A 177 -13.61 1.18 17.54
CA VAL A 177 -14.61 0.10 17.65
C VAL A 177 -14.16 -0.87 18.75
N THR A 178 -15.03 -1.11 19.72
CA THR A 178 -14.76 -1.92 20.91
C THR A 178 -15.57 -3.22 20.96
N GLY A 179 -16.60 -3.35 20.11
CA GLY A 179 -17.44 -4.53 20.03
C GLY A 179 -18.13 -4.64 18.68
N VAL A 180 -18.51 -5.86 18.32
CA VAL A 180 -19.37 -6.14 17.17
C VAL A 180 -20.60 -6.91 17.66
N ARG A 181 -21.77 -6.40 17.35
CA ARG A 181 -23.05 -7.04 17.68
C ARG A 181 -23.50 -7.87 16.49
N ALA A 182 -23.86 -9.12 16.75
CA ALA A 182 -24.35 -10.04 15.73
C ALA A 182 -25.52 -10.87 16.27
N GLU A 183 -26.57 -11.05 15.46
CA GLU A 183 -27.73 -11.87 15.76
C GLU A 183 -27.97 -12.85 14.61
N ASN A 184 -28.20 -14.11 14.92
CA ASN A 184 -28.46 -15.16 13.93
C ASN A 184 -27.41 -15.22 12.80
N GLY A 185 -26.12 -15.00 13.12
CA GLY A 185 -25.01 -15.02 12.16
C GLY A 185 -24.92 -13.78 11.26
N ARG A 186 -25.63 -12.71 11.56
CA ARG A 186 -25.60 -11.43 10.83
C ARG A 186 -25.16 -10.31 11.76
N VAL A 187 -24.34 -9.41 11.27
CA VAL A 187 -24.01 -8.16 11.97
C VAL A 187 -25.26 -7.31 12.08
N THR A 188 -25.49 -6.74 13.27
CA THR A 188 -26.59 -5.80 13.56
C THR A 188 -26.06 -4.44 14.02
N GLY A 189 -24.78 -4.33 14.35
CA GLY A 189 -24.17 -3.08 14.77
C GLY A 189 -22.78 -3.26 15.39
N ILE A 190 -22.27 -2.16 15.87
CA ILE A 190 -20.97 -2.05 16.56
C ILE A 190 -21.12 -1.24 17.85
N ASP A 191 -20.23 -1.47 18.79
CA ASP A 191 -19.99 -0.62 19.94
C ASP A 191 -18.68 0.15 19.74
N THR A 192 -18.66 1.42 20.12
CA THR A 192 -17.48 2.28 19.96
C THR A 192 -17.17 3.03 21.25
N SER A 193 -15.99 3.63 21.31
CA SER A 193 -15.59 4.54 22.40
C SER A 193 -16.51 5.76 22.56
N SER A 194 -17.40 6.03 21.59
CA SER A 194 -18.31 7.18 21.57
C SER A 194 -19.79 6.80 21.55
N GLY A 195 -20.10 5.51 21.71
CA GLY A 195 -21.46 4.96 21.73
C GLY A 195 -21.71 3.92 20.64
N PRO A 196 -22.89 3.29 20.63
CA PRO A 196 -23.24 2.26 19.67
C PRO A 196 -23.69 2.84 18.33
N VAL A 197 -23.50 2.05 17.25
CA VAL A 197 -24.04 2.32 15.91
C VAL A 197 -24.66 1.04 15.38
N ASP A 198 -25.89 1.09 14.91
CA ASP A 198 -26.54 -0.02 14.21
C ASP A 198 -26.09 -0.02 12.74
N CYS A 199 -25.86 -1.19 12.17
CA CYS A 199 -25.47 -1.30 10.75
C CYS A 199 -25.91 -2.66 10.16
N GLU A 200 -26.02 -2.68 8.81
CA GLU A 200 -26.35 -3.88 8.06
C GLU A 200 -25.11 -4.61 7.56
N ILE A 201 -24.06 -3.86 7.26
CA ILE A 201 -22.78 -4.36 6.69
C ILE A 201 -21.62 -3.77 7.49
N LEU A 202 -20.68 -4.64 7.84
CA LEU A 202 -19.42 -4.26 8.48
C LEU A 202 -18.24 -4.70 7.62
N VAL A 203 -17.39 -3.76 7.25
CA VAL A 203 -16.17 -4.01 6.46
C VAL A 203 -14.94 -3.84 7.35
N ASN A 204 -14.17 -4.90 7.49
CA ASN A 204 -12.95 -4.88 8.27
C ASN A 204 -11.76 -4.47 7.38
N CYS A 205 -11.34 -3.22 7.49
CA CYS A 205 -10.17 -2.63 6.84
C CYS A 205 -9.10 -2.22 7.87
N ALA A 206 -9.07 -2.87 9.03
CA ALA A 206 -8.22 -2.49 10.16
C ALA A 206 -6.73 -2.84 10.01
N GLY A 207 -6.27 -3.22 8.81
CA GLY A 207 -4.86 -3.49 8.51
C GLY A 207 -4.27 -4.53 9.47
N GLN A 208 -3.18 -4.19 10.15
CA GLN A 208 -2.53 -5.08 11.10
C GLN A 208 -3.43 -5.46 12.31
N TRP A 209 -4.45 -4.66 12.65
CA TRP A 209 -5.44 -4.96 13.70
C TRP A 209 -6.67 -5.73 13.20
N ALA A 210 -6.69 -6.16 11.93
CA ALA A 210 -7.85 -6.85 11.36
C ALA A 210 -8.17 -8.17 12.07
N ARG A 211 -7.16 -8.82 12.67
CA ARG A 211 -7.34 -10.03 13.49
C ARG A 211 -8.16 -9.74 14.74
N GLU A 212 -7.81 -8.68 15.48
CA GLU A 212 -8.51 -8.26 16.70
C GLU A 212 -9.96 -7.84 16.38
N VAL A 213 -10.16 -7.09 15.30
CA VAL A 213 -11.51 -6.72 14.83
C VAL A 213 -12.32 -7.97 14.45
N GLY A 214 -11.69 -8.95 13.79
CA GLY A 214 -12.33 -10.23 13.51
C GLY A 214 -12.77 -10.95 14.79
N GLN A 215 -11.94 -10.96 15.83
CA GLN A 215 -12.23 -11.58 17.12
C GLN A 215 -13.45 -10.94 17.81
N LEU A 216 -13.64 -9.61 17.68
CA LEU A 216 -14.84 -8.93 18.20
C LEU A 216 -16.14 -9.46 17.55
N ALA A 217 -16.06 -9.98 16.33
CA ALA A 217 -17.18 -10.58 15.61
C ALA A 217 -17.21 -12.12 15.73
N GLY A 218 -16.32 -12.73 16.50
CA GLY A 218 -16.18 -14.19 16.58
C GLY A 218 -15.62 -14.84 15.31
N VAL A 219 -14.95 -14.06 14.46
CA VAL A 219 -14.38 -14.51 13.18
C VAL A 219 -12.85 -14.60 13.28
N ASN A 220 -12.28 -15.74 12.88
CA ASN A 220 -10.84 -15.90 12.81
C ASN A 220 -10.29 -15.30 11.51
N VAL A 221 -9.47 -14.24 11.63
CA VAL A 221 -8.72 -13.66 10.52
C VAL A 221 -7.27 -14.16 10.62
N PRO A 222 -6.78 -14.99 9.68
CA PRO A 222 -5.45 -15.58 9.73
C PRO A 222 -4.39 -14.56 9.29
N LEU A 223 -4.07 -13.60 10.17
CA LEU A 223 -3.13 -12.52 9.92
C LEU A 223 -2.09 -12.47 11.04
N VAL A 224 -0.82 -12.34 10.65
CA VAL A 224 0.31 -12.08 11.53
C VAL A 224 1.08 -10.89 10.99
N SER A 225 1.36 -9.93 11.86
CA SER A 225 2.22 -8.79 11.53
C SER A 225 3.69 -9.19 11.62
N VAL A 226 4.50 -8.69 10.69
CA VAL A 226 5.95 -8.87 10.68
C VAL A 226 6.63 -7.50 10.68
N GLN A 227 7.82 -7.45 11.27
CA GLN A 227 8.68 -6.28 11.16
C GLN A 227 9.24 -6.21 9.74
N HIS A 228 9.39 -4.99 9.24
CA HIS A 228 9.97 -4.72 7.94
C HIS A 228 10.68 -3.38 7.98
N GLN A 229 11.90 -3.31 7.47
CA GLN A 229 12.73 -2.12 7.56
C GLN A 229 13.09 -1.62 6.15
N TYR A 230 13.17 -0.31 6.00
CA TYR A 230 13.87 0.37 4.92
C TYR A 230 14.66 1.54 5.51
N LEU A 231 15.61 2.02 4.77
CA LEU A 231 16.34 3.25 5.07
C LEU A 231 16.06 4.33 4.01
N ILE A 232 16.27 5.57 4.40
CA ILE A 232 16.32 6.72 3.49
C ILE A 232 17.72 7.30 3.61
N THR A 233 18.42 7.45 2.48
CA THR A 233 19.75 8.03 2.45
C THR A 233 19.68 9.55 2.58
N GLU A 234 20.80 10.18 2.90
CA GLU A 234 21.00 11.59 2.59
C GLU A 234 20.95 11.82 1.09
N THR A 235 20.95 13.09 0.67
CA THR A 235 21.01 13.47 -0.75
C THR A 235 22.25 12.87 -1.43
N ILE A 236 22.06 12.30 -2.60
CA ILE A 236 23.10 11.68 -3.41
C ILE A 236 23.21 12.40 -4.75
N ASP A 237 24.41 12.81 -5.13
CA ASP A 237 24.65 13.43 -6.43
C ASP A 237 24.24 12.49 -7.57
N GLY A 238 23.46 13.01 -8.50
CA GLY A 238 22.94 12.23 -9.64
C GLY A 238 21.58 11.58 -9.40
N VAL A 239 21.03 11.61 -8.19
CA VAL A 239 19.64 11.24 -7.94
C VAL A 239 18.72 12.36 -8.43
N THR A 240 17.85 12.04 -9.36
CA THR A 240 16.83 12.96 -9.90
C THR A 240 15.43 12.45 -9.63
N SER A 241 14.48 13.36 -9.59
CA SER A 241 13.07 13.02 -9.33
C SER A 241 12.43 12.13 -10.40
N ASP A 242 13.07 11.97 -11.55
CA ASP A 242 12.57 11.20 -12.69
C ASP A 242 13.12 9.77 -12.73
N LEU A 243 14.00 9.40 -11.78
CA LEU A 243 14.48 8.02 -11.67
C LEU A 243 13.30 7.06 -11.53
N PRO A 244 13.22 6.00 -12.37
CA PRO A 244 12.19 4.98 -12.20
C PRO A 244 12.38 4.25 -10.86
N THR A 245 11.32 3.64 -10.36
CA THR A 245 11.47 2.70 -9.25
C THR A 245 12.31 1.51 -9.69
N LEU A 246 13.21 1.04 -8.84
CA LEU A 246 14.10 -0.08 -9.13
C LEU A 246 13.81 -1.26 -8.23
N ARG A 247 13.79 -2.46 -8.78
CA ARG A 247 13.71 -3.72 -8.03
C ARG A 247 14.79 -4.67 -8.49
N ASP A 248 15.51 -5.23 -7.54
CA ASP A 248 16.40 -6.37 -7.74
C ASP A 248 15.83 -7.59 -7.00
N PRO A 249 15.07 -8.46 -7.70
CA PRO A 249 14.46 -9.62 -7.05
C PRO A 249 15.46 -10.73 -6.74
N ASP A 250 16.67 -10.69 -7.31
CA ASP A 250 17.73 -11.67 -7.01
C ASP A 250 18.45 -11.33 -5.70
N ARG A 251 18.53 -10.03 -5.38
CA ARG A 251 19.05 -9.49 -4.11
C ARG A 251 17.94 -9.14 -3.11
N LEU A 252 16.68 -9.35 -3.49
CA LEU A 252 15.51 -9.05 -2.67
C LEU A 252 15.38 -7.57 -2.27
N THR A 253 15.95 -6.65 -3.04
CA THR A 253 15.97 -5.21 -2.74
C THR A 253 15.12 -4.39 -3.69
N TYR A 254 14.74 -3.20 -3.22
CA TYR A 254 14.08 -2.19 -4.03
C TYR A 254 14.60 -0.80 -3.67
N PHE A 255 14.51 0.10 -4.66
CA PHE A 255 14.93 1.49 -4.52
C PHE A 255 13.89 2.43 -5.12
N LYS A 256 13.80 3.62 -4.56
CA LYS A 256 12.96 4.72 -5.04
C LYS A 256 13.63 6.04 -4.68
N GLU A 257 13.52 7.04 -5.55
CA GLU A 257 13.92 8.41 -5.21
C GLU A 257 13.04 8.97 -4.08
N GLU A 258 13.66 9.65 -3.13
CA GLU A 258 13.00 10.37 -2.04
C GLU A 258 13.80 11.63 -1.69
N VAL A 259 13.28 12.79 -2.09
CA VAL A 259 13.84 14.13 -1.77
C VAL A 259 15.33 14.24 -2.10
N GLY A 260 15.74 13.74 -3.27
CA GLY A 260 17.14 13.76 -3.73
C GLY A 260 18.04 12.68 -3.14
N GLY A 261 17.52 11.85 -2.26
CA GLY A 261 18.13 10.61 -1.77
C GLY A 261 17.38 9.38 -2.30
N LEU A 262 17.68 8.23 -1.74
CA LEU A 262 17.07 6.96 -2.08
C LEU A 262 16.41 6.32 -0.87
N VAL A 263 15.17 5.87 -1.02
CA VAL A 263 14.64 4.80 -0.19
C VAL A 263 15.26 3.50 -0.66
N MET A 264 15.88 2.76 0.23
CA MET A 264 16.32 1.38 0.03
C MET A 264 15.60 0.49 1.02
N GLY A 265 14.95 -0.53 0.54
CA GLY A 265 14.35 -1.58 1.34
C GLY A 265 14.46 -2.93 0.67
N GLY A 266 13.96 -3.96 1.33
CA GLY A 266 14.05 -5.31 0.78
C GLY A 266 13.05 -6.26 1.43
N TYR A 267 13.16 -7.54 1.09
CA TYR A 267 12.31 -8.61 1.60
C TYR A 267 13.20 -9.64 2.30
N GLU A 268 13.38 -9.48 3.59
CA GLU A 268 14.22 -10.37 4.40
C GLU A 268 13.68 -11.82 4.33
N PRO A 269 14.56 -12.82 4.11
CA PRO A 269 14.13 -14.21 4.02
C PRO A 269 13.50 -14.75 5.31
N ASN A 270 13.89 -14.18 6.46
CA ASN A 270 13.44 -14.60 7.79
C ASN A 270 12.78 -13.44 8.55
N PRO A 271 11.57 -12.99 8.15
CA PRO A 271 10.92 -11.85 8.77
C PRO A 271 10.59 -12.13 10.24
N VAL A 272 10.78 -11.13 11.10
CA VAL A 272 10.51 -11.23 12.53
C VAL A 272 9.04 -10.93 12.78
N GLY A 273 8.34 -11.86 13.45
CA GLY A 273 6.95 -11.65 13.86
C GLY A 273 6.84 -10.55 14.91
N TRP A 274 5.85 -9.66 14.76
CA TRP A 274 5.62 -8.55 15.68
C TRP A 274 4.20 -8.55 16.24
N ALA A 275 4.05 -8.05 17.47
CA ALA A 275 2.77 -7.87 18.17
C ALA A 275 1.90 -9.15 18.22
N GLN A 276 2.51 -10.32 18.30
CA GLN A 276 1.78 -11.61 18.34
C GLN A 276 0.93 -11.76 19.60
N ALA A 277 1.34 -11.14 20.70
CA ALA A 277 0.60 -11.11 21.99
C ALA A 277 -0.37 -9.90 22.10
N GLY A 278 -0.46 -9.08 21.07
CA GLY A 278 -1.26 -7.86 21.04
C GLY A 278 -0.44 -6.62 20.71
N PHE A 279 -1.10 -5.60 20.20
CA PHE A 279 -0.45 -4.33 19.83
C PHE A 279 -0.29 -3.43 21.05
N PRO A 280 0.75 -2.55 21.08
CA PRO A 280 0.82 -1.46 22.05
C PRO A 280 -0.43 -0.58 21.97
N GLU A 281 -0.94 -0.13 23.10
CA GLU A 281 -2.16 0.68 23.18
C GLU A 281 -2.08 1.97 22.33
N LYS A 282 -0.90 2.59 22.32
CA LYS A 282 -0.62 3.81 21.57
C LYS A 282 0.40 3.52 20.47
N PHE A 283 -0.06 2.97 19.35
CA PHE A 283 0.77 2.74 18.18
C PHE A 283 0.15 3.44 16.96
N ALA A 284 0.43 4.71 16.82
CA ALA A 284 0.01 5.55 15.71
C ALA A 284 1.17 6.44 15.28
N PHE A 285 1.50 6.48 13.99
CA PHE A 285 2.69 7.15 13.46
C PHE A 285 3.97 6.79 14.24
N SER A 286 4.09 5.51 14.62
CA SER A 286 5.20 5.02 15.42
C SER A 286 6.09 4.11 14.61
N LEU A 287 7.39 4.22 14.81
CA LEU A 287 8.40 3.32 14.27
C LEU A 287 8.77 2.26 15.33
N LEU A 288 9.21 1.13 14.86
CA LEU A 288 9.94 0.15 15.68
C LEU A 288 11.41 0.55 15.77
N ASP A 289 12.12 0.01 16.74
CA ASP A 289 13.57 0.17 16.81
C ASP A 289 14.22 -0.44 15.57
N SER A 290 15.29 0.20 15.08
CA SER A 290 16.03 -0.29 13.92
C SER A 290 16.79 -1.55 14.29
N ASP A 291 16.69 -2.56 13.43
CA ASP A 291 17.45 -3.83 13.52
C ASP A 291 18.48 -3.86 12.38
N TRP A 292 19.64 -3.27 12.64
CA TRP A 292 20.71 -3.16 11.64
C TRP A 292 21.35 -4.51 11.34
N ASP A 293 21.48 -5.39 12.34
CA ASP A 293 22.06 -6.73 12.15
C ASP A 293 21.18 -7.56 11.19
N HIS A 294 19.87 -7.44 11.31
CA HIS A 294 18.93 -8.09 10.40
C HIS A 294 18.90 -7.43 9.01
N PHE A 295 18.99 -6.11 8.96
CA PHE A 295 18.96 -5.35 7.71
C PHE A 295 20.26 -5.42 6.90
N GLU A 296 21.41 -5.68 7.56
CA GLU A 296 22.72 -5.84 6.91
C GLU A 296 22.68 -6.83 5.75
N GLN A 297 21.89 -7.91 5.86
CA GLN A 297 21.72 -8.91 4.81
C GLN A 297 21.28 -8.32 3.46
N LEU A 298 20.56 -7.19 3.48
CA LEU A 298 20.11 -6.49 2.28
C LEU A 298 21.14 -5.47 1.77
N MET A 299 22.02 -4.96 2.66
CA MET A 299 22.98 -3.92 2.33
C MET A 299 24.28 -4.48 1.71
N VAL A 300 24.62 -5.72 2.00
CA VAL A 300 25.89 -6.35 1.56
C VAL A 300 25.76 -7.16 0.27
N GLN A 301 24.63 -7.09 -0.43
CA GLN A 301 24.36 -7.88 -1.64
C GLN A 301 24.70 -7.16 -2.93
#